data_d75eefd2a76328ae1591487ad50c3936
#
_entry.id   d75eefd2a76328ae1591487ad50c3936
#
_cell.length_a   1.000
_cell.length_b   1.000
_cell.length_c   1.000
_cell.angle_alpha   90.00
_cell.angle_beta   90.00
_cell.angle_gamma   90.00
#
_symmetry.space_group_name_H-M   'P 1'
#
loop_
_entity.id
_entity.type
_entity.pdbx_description
1 polymer ?
#
loop_
_entity_poly.entity_id
_entity_poly.type
_entity_poly.pdbx_seq_one_letter_code
_entity_poly.pdbx_strand_id
1 'polypeptide(L)'
;MTIDIDKARDWLGNEVDCGTCTRIGLRASGGCRLMHACVNDRYARRVDRFFYWNPALADAYITHPHFEVRAIAANHASVFLLPMPPDDAEETVRWNAARRLPKRLVLRLRNDLHRKVRMRVATLLDGSWRR
;
A
#
# COMPACT_ATOMS: atom_id res chain seq x y z
N MET A 1 21.52 3.66 -3.33
CA MET A 1 20.20 3.76 -2.71
C MET A 1 20.31 4.46 -1.37
N THR A 2 19.44 5.38 -1.14
CA THR A 2 19.42 6.10 0.13
C THR A 2 18.61 5.34 1.16
N ILE A 3 19.19 5.16 2.33
CA ILE A 3 18.47 4.60 3.46
C ILE A 3 17.99 5.77 4.31
N ASP A 4 16.68 5.91 4.44
CA ASP A 4 16.08 7.02 5.14
C ASP A 4 15.82 6.69 6.62
N ILE A 5 16.68 5.86 7.20
CA ILE A 5 16.51 5.42 8.59
C ILE A 5 16.66 6.58 9.58
N ASP A 6 17.50 7.55 9.24
CA ASP A 6 17.79 8.71 10.09
C ASP A 6 17.03 9.96 9.66
N LYS A 7 16.19 9.86 8.62
CA LYS A 7 15.58 11.03 8.00
C LYS A 7 14.13 10.73 7.65
N ALA A 8 13.29 11.78 7.73
CA ALA A 8 11.92 11.72 7.25
C ALA A 8 11.84 12.50 5.94
N ARG A 9 11.80 11.80 4.83
CA ARG A 9 11.66 12.38 3.49
C ARG A 9 10.47 11.79 2.78
N ASP A 10 9.80 12.64 2.00
CA ASP A 10 8.67 12.19 1.20
C ASP A 10 9.13 11.53 -0.12
N TRP A 11 8.19 11.05 -0.91
CA TRP A 11 8.49 10.37 -2.17
C TRP A 11 9.05 11.30 -3.26
N LEU A 12 9.01 12.61 -3.04
CA LEU A 12 9.69 13.59 -3.90
C LEU A 12 11.11 13.92 -3.42
N GLY A 13 11.50 13.40 -2.24
CA GLY A 13 12.81 13.64 -1.67
C GLY A 13 12.88 14.84 -0.74
N ASN A 14 11.78 15.53 -0.51
CA ASN A 14 11.71 16.67 0.40
C ASN A 14 11.55 16.20 1.85
N GLU A 15 11.97 17.03 2.80
CA GLU A 15 11.72 16.72 4.21
C GLU A 15 10.20 16.69 4.48
N VAL A 16 9.78 15.70 5.26
CA VAL A 16 8.39 15.62 5.68
C VAL A 16 8.09 16.76 6.63
N ASP A 17 7.06 17.55 6.30
CA ASP A 17 6.62 18.69 7.11
C ASP A 17 5.27 18.37 7.74
N CYS A 18 5.28 18.05 9.03
CA CYS A 18 4.05 17.76 9.76
C CYS A 18 3.13 18.99 9.85
N GLY A 19 3.71 20.19 9.82
CA GLY A 19 2.93 21.42 9.92
C GLY A 19 2.00 21.66 8.75
N THR A 20 2.35 21.15 7.55
CA THR A 20 1.52 21.27 6.35
C THR A 20 0.79 19.97 5.99
N CYS A 21 0.96 18.93 6.79
CA CYS A 21 0.37 17.62 6.52
C CYS A 21 -1.14 17.64 6.75
N THR A 22 -1.90 17.08 5.81
CA THR A 22 -3.36 16.97 5.95
C THR A 22 -3.78 16.05 7.10
N ARG A 23 -2.87 15.23 7.59
CA ARG A 23 -3.10 14.30 8.71
C ARG A 23 -2.52 14.80 10.04
N ILE A 24 -2.20 16.09 10.14
CA ILE A 24 -1.57 16.66 11.34
C ILE A 24 -2.39 16.39 12.61
N GLY A 25 -3.71 16.33 12.50
CA GLY A 25 -4.58 16.02 13.63
C GLY A 25 -4.33 14.66 14.27
N LEU A 26 -3.82 13.70 13.53
CA LEU A 26 -3.53 12.37 14.06
C LEU A 26 -2.29 12.36 14.95
N ARG A 27 -1.40 13.31 14.77
CA ARG A 27 -0.17 13.38 15.57
C ARG A 27 -0.47 13.58 17.04
N ALA A 28 -1.38 14.48 17.38
CA ALA A 28 -1.77 14.75 18.75
C ALA A 28 -2.48 13.58 19.39
N SER A 29 -3.26 12.82 18.61
CA SER A 29 -4.02 11.67 19.13
C SER A 29 -3.23 10.36 19.13
N GLY A 30 -1.97 10.38 18.65
CA GLY A 30 -1.13 9.19 18.59
C GLY A 30 -1.35 8.33 17.34
N GLY A 31 -2.11 8.82 16.35
CA GLY A 31 -2.37 8.10 15.10
C GLY A 31 -1.21 8.13 14.12
N CYS A 32 -0.26 9.04 14.28
CA CYS A 32 0.97 9.05 13.51
C CYS A 32 2.13 9.60 14.33
N ARG A 33 3.35 9.31 13.85
CA ARG A 33 4.56 9.77 14.55
C ARG A 33 5.68 9.93 13.52
N LEU A 34 6.29 11.10 13.49
CA LEU A 34 7.39 11.39 12.57
C LEU A 34 8.50 10.33 12.71
N MET A 35 9.03 9.86 11.60
CA MET A 35 10.08 8.85 11.50
C MET A 35 9.69 7.48 12.05
N HIS A 36 8.42 7.25 12.33
CA HIS A 36 7.96 5.98 12.88
C HIS A 36 6.73 5.45 12.17
N ALA A 37 5.67 6.25 12.09
CA ALA A 37 4.44 5.91 11.37
C ALA A 37 3.96 7.17 10.65
N CYS A 38 4.12 7.24 9.34
CA CYS A 38 3.83 8.43 8.56
C CYS A 38 3.49 8.06 7.13
N VAL A 39 2.33 8.53 6.64
CA VAL A 39 1.87 8.25 5.29
C VAL A 39 2.64 9.04 4.23
N ASN A 40 3.28 10.13 4.63
CA ASN A 40 4.04 10.97 3.71
C ASN A 40 5.52 10.58 3.62
N ASP A 41 5.98 9.68 4.47
CA ASP A 41 7.36 9.22 4.46
C ASP A 41 7.56 8.24 3.30
N ARG A 42 8.72 8.29 2.65
CA ARG A 42 9.02 7.34 1.58
C ARG A 42 9.59 6.02 2.06
N TYR A 43 9.89 5.90 3.34
CA TYR A 43 10.34 4.65 3.91
C TYR A 43 9.11 3.73 4.07
N ALA A 44 9.05 2.68 3.27
CA ALA A 44 7.87 1.82 3.17
C ALA A 44 7.36 1.31 4.52
N ARG A 45 8.27 0.94 5.42
CA ARG A 45 7.90 0.43 6.74
C ARG A 45 7.13 1.45 7.57
N ARG A 46 7.44 2.74 7.41
CA ARG A 46 6.75 3.82 8.13
C ARG A 46 5.36 4.07 7.57
N VAL A 47 5.20 3.94 6.26
CA VAL A 47 3.88 4.03 5.60
C VAL A 47 3.01 2.84 6.02
N ASP A 48 3.58 1.65 6.00
CA ASP A 48 2.88 0.43 6.38
C ASP A 48 2.39 0.51 7.83
N ARG A 49 3.24 0.98 8.75
CA ARG A 49 2.88 1.16 10.14
C ARG A 49 1.78 2.20 10.32
N PHE A 50 1.80 3.27 9.51
CA PHE A 50 0.73 4.26 9.51
C PHE A 50 -0.63 3.61 9.27
N PHE A 51 -0.72 2.73 8.27
CA PHE A 51 -1.97 2.04 7.97
C PHE A 51 -2.31 0.96 9.00
N TYR A 52 -1.33 0.36 9.66
CA TYR A 52 -1.60 -0.50 10.80
C TYR A 52 -2.29 0.25 11.92
N TRP A 53 -1.85 1.48 12.19
CA TRP A 53 -2.44 2.32 13.22
C TRP A 53 -3.77 2.93 12.77
N ASN A 54 -3.96 3.12 11.48
CA ASN A 54 -5.13 3.79 10.90
C ASN A 54 -5.67 3.00 9.70
N PRO A 55 -6.13 1.76 9.90
CA PRO A 55 -6.55 0.93 8.75
C PRO A 55 -7.70 1.53 7.95
N ALA A 56 -8.60 2.27 8.60
CA ALA A 56 -9.71 2.90 7.92
C ALA A 56 -9.28 3.99 6.92
N LEU A 57 -8.05 4.51 7.05
CA LEU A 57 -7.56 5.55 6.16
C LEU A 57 -6.94 4.99 4.88
N ALA A 58 -6.65 3.70 4.83
CA ALA A 58 -6.00 3.09 3.66
C ALA A 58 -6.81 3.28 2.38
N ASP A 59 -8.13 3.27 2.48
CA ASP A 59 -9.01 3.40 1.32
C ASP A 59 -8.78 4.71 0.55
N ALA A 60 -8.42 5.77 1.25
CA ALA A 60 -8.17 7.07 0.64
C ALA A 60 -6.85 7.11 -0.14
N TYR A 61 -5.99 6.11 0.03
CA TYR A 61 -4.65 6.12 -0.55
C TYR A 61 -4.44 5.11 -1.69
N ILE A 62 -5.46 4.34 -2.04
CA ILE A 62 -5.36 3.43 -3.18
C ILE A 62 -5.31 4.16 -4.53
N THR A 63 -5.58 5.45 -4.53
CA THR A 63 -5.46 6.33 -5.71
C THR A 63 -4.32 7.33 -5.58
N HIS A 64 -3.44 7.16 -4.61
CA HIS A 64 -2.32 8.07 -4.37
C HIS A 64 -1.42 8.14 -5.61
N PRO A 65 -0.83 9.31 -5.93
CA PRO A 65 0.03 9.45 -7.10
C PRO A 65 1.26 8.55 -7.10
N HIS A 66 1.82 8.24 -5.93
CA HIS A 66 3.00 7.38 -5.85
C HIS A 66 2.61 5.91 -5.70
N PHE A 67 3.16 5.07 -6.59
CA PHE A 67 2.74 3.67 -6.65
C PHE A 67 3.07 2.86 -5.38
N GLU A 68 4.15 3.18 -4.70
CA GLU A 68 4.51 2.45 -3.47
C GLU A 68 3.47 2.69 -2.36
N VAL A 69 2.94 3.91 -2.26
CA VAL A 69 1.87 4.22 -1.31
C VAL A 69 0.62 3.44 -1.69
N ARG A 70 0.26 3.41 -2.98
CA ARG A 70 -0.89 2.62 -3.45
C ARG A 70 -0.72 1.14 -3.12
N ALA A 71 0.48 0.59 -3.36
CA ALA A 71 0.77 -0.81 -3.11
C ALA A 71 0.64 -1.16 -1.62
N ILE A 72 1.15 -0.31 -0.75
CA ILE A 72 1.06 -0.53 0.69
C ILE A 72 -0.39 -0.36 1.16
N ALA A 73 -1.07 0.66 0.68
CA ALA A 73 -2.48 0.89 1.01
C ALA A 73 -3.36 -0.31 0.60
N ALA A 74 -3.06 -0.94 -0.53
CA ALA A 74 -3.80 -2.11 -1.00
C ALA A 74 -3.73 -3.29 -0.01
N ASN A 75 -2.70 -3.35 0.82
CA ASN A 75 -2.58 -4.38 1.85
C ASN A 75 -3.50 -4.14 3.05
N HIS A 76 -4.02 -2.93 3.19
CA HIS A 76 -4.84 -2.51 4.33
C HIS A 76 -6.24 -2.05 3.94
N ALA A 77 -6.46 -1.77 2.67
CA ALA A 77 -7.72 -1.20 2.18
C ALA A 77 -8.92 -2.12 2.40
N SER A 78 -10.10 -1.53 2.43
CA SER A 78 -11.35 -2.26 2.49
C SER A 78 -11.50 -3.19 1.29
N VAL A 79 -11.99 -4.41 1.53
CA VAL A 79 -12.24 -5.37 0.46
C VAL A 79 -13.23 -4.86 -0.58
N PHE A 80 -14.11 -3.92 -0.22
CA PHE A 80 -15.06 -3.33 -1.17
C PHE A 80 -14.37 -2.46 -2.22
N LEU A 81 -13.18 -1.94 -1.93
CA LEU A 81 -12.43 -1.10 -2.85
C LEU A 81 -11.31 -1.84 -3.58
N LEU A 82 -11.00 -3.06 -3.18
CA LEU A 82 -9.92 -3.85 -3.77
C LEU A 82 -10.04 -4.11 -5.27
N PRO A 83 -11.24 -4.15 -5.89
CA PRO A 83 -11.32 -4.26 -7.35
C PRO A 83 -10.58 -3.17 -8.12
N MET A 84 -10.37 -1.99 -7.53
CA MET A 84 -9.58 -0.93 -8.18
C MET A 84 -8.09 -1.27 -8.29
N PRO A 85 -7.41 -1.75 -7.23
CA PRO A 85 -6.00 -2.13 -7.32
C PRO A 85 -5.66 -3.18 -8.39
N PRO A 86 -6.51 -4.18 -8.72
CA PRO A 86 -6.20 -5.09 -9.83
C PRO A 86 -6.10 -4.42 -11.18
N ASP A 87 -6.69 -3.24 -11.33
CA ASP A 87 -6.64 -2.48 -12.57
C ASP A 87 -5.52 -1.42 -12.56
N ASP A 88 -4.71 -1.38 -11.51
CA ASP A 88 -3.62 -0.41 -11.38
C ASP A 88 -2.55 -0.64 -12.45
N ALA A 89 -1.97 0.44 -12.95
CA ALA A 89 -0.93 0.38 -13.95
C ALA A 89 0.36 -0.28 -13.43
N GLU A 90 0.58 -0.24 -12.11
CA GLU A 90 1.81 -0.77 -11.52
C GLU A 90 1.64 -2.21 -11.06
N GLU A 91 2.53 -3.09 -11.48
CA GLU A 91 2.48 -4.51 -11.15
C GLU A 91 2.59 -4.78 -9.65
N THR A 92 3.31 -3.94 -8.90
CA THR A 92 3.46 -4.11 -7.46
C THR A 92 2.12 -3.93 -6.75
N VAL A 93 1.30 -2.99 -7.21
CA VAL A 93 -0.03 -2.77 -6.66
C VAL A 93 -0.92 -3.97 -6.95
N ARG A 94 -0.92 -4.46 -8.19
CA ARG A 94 -1.70 -5.63 -8.57
C ARG A 94 -1.27 -6.87 -7.81
N TRP A 95 0.04 -7.03 -7.63
CA TRP A 95 0.62 -8.15 -6.88
C TRP A 95 0.17 -8.14 -5.41
N ASN A 96 0.20 -6.97 -4.76
CA ASN A 96 -0.24 -6.83 -3.37
C ASN A 96 -1.74 -7.07 -3.22
N ALA A 97 -2.53 -6.62 -4.19
CA ALA A 97 -3.99 -6.79 -4.15
C ALA A 97 -4.40 -8.26 -4.32
N ALA A 98 -3.68 -9.01 -5.13
CA ALA A 98 -4.08 -10.36 -5.54
C ALA A 98 -4.42 -11.27 -4.36
N ARG A 99 -3.63 -11.25 -3.31
CA ARG A 99 -3.84 -12.17 -2.16
C ARG A 99 -5.09 -11.86 -1.33
N ARG A 100 -5.64 -10.66 -1.48
CA ARG A 100 -6.81 -10.23 -0.70
C ARG A 100 -8.11 -10.28 -1.50
N LEU A 101 -8.01 -10.49 -2.80
CA LEU A 101 -9.17 -10.51 -3.67
C LEU A 101 -9.95 -11.83 -3.57
N PRO A 102 -11.28 -11.78 -3.74
CA PRO A 102 -12.04 -13.00 -3.96
C PRO A 102 -11.53 -13.74 -5.18
N LYS A 103 -11.67 -15.06 -5.19
CA LYS A 103 -11.14 -15.93 -6.25
C LYS A 103 -11.55 -15.47 -7.65
N ARG A 104 -12.82 -15.05 -7.84
CA ARG A 104 -13.31 -14.59 -9.15
C ARG A 104 -12.55 -13.37 -9.67
N LEU A 105 -12.06 -12.52 -8.77
CA LEU A 105 -11.27 -11.34 -9.16
C LEU A 105 -9.80 -11.68 -9.34
N VAL A 106 -9.28 -12.65 -8.59
CA VAL A 106 -7.93 -13.16 -8.80
C VAL A 106 -7.80 -13.74 -10.20
N LEU A 107 -8.83 -14.41 -10.69
CA LEU A 107 -8.85 -14.98 -12.04
C LEU A 107 -8.64 -13.92 -13.12
N ARG A 108 -9.04 -12.69 -12.90
CA ARG A 108 -8.81 -11.60 -13.86
C ARG A 108 -7.32 -11.31 -14.08
N LEU A 109 -6.49 -11.67 -13.12
CA LEU A 109 -5.05 -11.41 -13.16
C LEU A 109 -4.22 -12.60 -13.68
N ARG A 110 -4.85 -13.72 -14.04
CA ARG A 110 -4.10 -14.92 -14.45
C ARG A 110 -3.31 -14.74 -15.74
N ASN A 111 -3.72 -13.78 -16.58
CA ASN A 111 -3.01 -13.44 -17.82
C ASN A 111 -2.36 -12.08 -17.74
N ASP A 112 -2.02 -11.63 -16.53
CA ASP A 112 -1.39 -10.34 -16.31
C ASP A 112 -0.12 -10.20 -17.16
N LEU A 113 0.14 -8.98 -17.62
CA LEU A 113 1.32 -8.70 -18.43
C LEU A 113 2.63 -8.97 -17.69
N HIS A 114 2.61 -8.87 -16.35
CA HIS A 114 3.81 -9.03 -15.57
C HIS A 114 3.91 -10.45 -15.00
N ARG A 115 5.04 -11.11 -15.26
CA ARG A 115 5.28 -12.48 -14.84
C ARG A 115 5.09 -12.69 -13.33
N LYS A 116 5.55 -11.74 -12.53
CA LYS A 116 5.48 -11.82 -11.07
C LYS A 116 4.03 -11.93 -10.60
N VAL A 117 3.13 -11.16 -11.22
CA VAL A 117 1.70 -11.21 -10.90
C VAL A 117 1.12 -12.56 -11.30
N ARG A 118 1.44 -13.04 -12.52
CA ARG A 118 0.96 -14.34 -13.00
C ARG A 118 1.37 -15.47 -12.06
N MET A 119 2.61 -15.45 -11.58
CA MET A 119 3.12 -16.48 -10.68
C MET A 119 2.37 -16.48 -9.34
N ARG A 120 2.09 -15.29 -8.81
CA ARG A 120 1.33 -15.19 -7.56
C ARG A 120 -0.08 -15.71 -7.72
N VAL A 121 -0.73 -15.35 -8.84
CA VAL A 121 -2.08 -15.83 -9.14
C VAL A 121 -2.10 -17.35 -9.25
N ALA A 122 -1.14 -17.94 -9.93
CA ALA A 122 -1.04 -19.39 -10.06
C ALA A 122 -0.93 -20.05 -8.67
N THR A 123 -0.12 -19.50 -7.78
CA THR A 123 0.02 -20.01 -6.41
C THR A 123 -1.30 -19.90 -5.65
N LEU A 124 -2.00 -18.79 -5.78
CA LEU A 124 -3.28 -18.59 -5.11
C LEU A 124 -4.36 -19.53 -5.64
N LEU A 125 -4.34 -19.84 -6.94
CA LEU A 125 -5.36 -20.68 -7.57
C LEU A 125 -5.13 -22.17 -7.34
N ASP A 126 -3.94 -22.59 -6.94
CA ASP A 126 -3.68 -24.02 -6.68
C ASP A 126 -4.27 -24.50 -5.34
N GLY A 127 -4.85 -23.59 -4.56
CA GLY A 127 -5.53 -23.92 -3.32
C GLY A 127 -4.65 -23.88 -2.08
N SER A 128 -3.34 -23.68 -2.20
CA SER A 128 -2.44 -23.68 -1.05
C SER A 128 -2.75 -22.56 -0.05
N TRP A 129 -3.25 -21.48 -0.52
CA TRP A 129 -3.57 -20.28 0.28
C TRP A 129 -4.82 -20.45 1.16
N ARG A 130 -5.57 -21.52 0.99
CA ARG A 130 -6.81 -21.75 1.74
C ARG A 130 -6.60 -22.34 3.12
N ARG A 131 -5.38 -22.67 3.45
CA ARG A 131 -5.04 -23.36 4.70
C ARG A 131 -4.83 -22.44 5.87
#